data_ac60042bd12c8f0630db84b041b1002f
#
_entry.id   ac60042bd12c8f0630db84b041b1002f
#
_cell.length_a   1.000
_cell.length_b   1.000
_cell.length_c   1.000
_cell.angle_alpha   90.00
_cell.angle_beta   90.00
_cell.angle_gamma   90.00
#
_symmetry.space_group_name_H-M   'P 1'
#
loop_
_entity.id
_entity.type
_entity.pdbx_description
1 polymer ?
#
loop_
_entity_poly.entity_id
_entity_poly.type
_entity_poly.pdbx_seq_one_letter_code
_entity_poly.pdbx_strand_id
1 'polypeptide(L)' 'MSKIKIKLVKSPIDKTKRQKDTLVALGFRKVNQTVEHESTPQLHGMLRVVNHLVLVDNA' A
#
# COMPACT_ATOMS: atom_id res chain seq x y z
N MET A 1 -9.76 -15.78 5.78
CA MET A 1 -8.33 -15.49 5.81
C MET A 1 -7.78 -15.33 4.41
N SER A 2 -8.06 -14.21 3.84
CA SER A 2 -7.58 -13.91 2.51
C SER A 2 -6.38 -12.97 2.62
N LYS A 3 -5.41 -13.20 1.77
CA LYS A 3 -4.27 -12.32 1.61
C LYS A 3 -4.45 -11.52 0.35
N ILE A 4 -3.96 -10.30 0.38
CA ILE A 4 -3.99 -9.44 -0.79
C ILE A 4 -2.57 -9.04 -1.13
N LYS A 5 -2.32 -8.86 -2.41
CA LYS A 5 -1.04 -8.37 -2.91
C LYS A 5 -1.23 -6.92 -3.30
N ILE A 6 -0.29 -6.10 -2.87
CA ILE A 6 -0.35 -4.66 -3.10
C ILE A 6 0.94 -4.27 -3.80
N LYS A 7 0.80 -3.61 -4.94
CA LYS A 7 1.96 -3.14 -5.71
C LYS A 7 1.97 -1.62 -5.74
N LEU A 8 3.09 -1.04 -5.37
CA LEU A 8 3.26 0.41 -5.45
C LEU A 8 3.56 0.79 -6.90
N VAL A 9 2.62 1.48 -7.54
CA VAL A 9 2.74 1.80 -8.96
C VAL A 9 3.15 3.24 -9.23
N LYS A 10 3.07 4.11 -8.22
CA LYS A 10 3.47 5.51 -8.35
C LYS A 10 4.48 5.87 -7.27
N SER A 11 5.44 6.73 -7.65
CA SER A 11 6.45 7.19 -6.71
C SER A 11 5.84 8.04 -5.60
N PRO A 12 6.25 7.83 -4.33
CA PRO A 12 5.76 8.64 -3.22
C PRO A 12 6.49 9.97 -3.05
N ILE A 13 7.39 10.32 -3.96
CA ILE A 13 8.28 11.47 -3.78
C ILE A 13 7.51 12.77 -3.56
N ASP A 14 6.45 12.99 -4.34
CA ASP A 14 5.67 14.23 -4.27
C ASP A 14 4.39 14.09 -3.45
N LYS A 15 4.32 13.06 -2.60
CA LYS A 15 3.12 12.79 -1.84
C LYS A 15 3.22 13.37 -0.43
N THR A 16 2.06 13.46 0.24
CA THR A 16 2.03 13.99 1.59
C THR A 16 2.80 13.07 2.54
N LYS A 17 3.26 13.63 3.64
CA LYS A 17 3.97 12.84 4.65
C LYS A 17 3.11 11.68 5.14
N ARG A 18 1.80 11.91 5.32
CA ARG A 18 0.88 10.87 5.75
C ARG A 18 0.87 9.70 4.78
N GLN A 19 0.84 9.98 3.48
CA GLN A 19 0.85 8.93 2.46
C GLN A 19 2.17 8.17 2.48
N LYS A 20 3.29 8.89 2.60
CA LYS A 20 4.61 8.25 2.69
C LYS A 20 4.70 7.36 3.92
N ASP A 21 4.25 7.86 5.06
CA ASP A 21 4.28 7.09 6.31
C ASP A 21 3.42 5.83 6.20
N THR A 22 2.26 5.95 5.55
CA THR A 22 1.38 4.81 5.34
C THR A 22 2.05 3.76 4.45
N LEU A 23 2.72 4.19 3.39
CA LEU A 23 3.44 3.26 2.51
C LEU A 23 4.56 2.56 3.25
N VAL A 24 5.30 3.27 4.10
CA VAL A 24 6.35 2.67 4.92
C VAL A 24 5.75 1.65 5.89
N ALA A 25 4.61 1.98 6.50
CA ALA A 25 3.93 1.05 7.41
C ALA A 25 3.47 -0.21 6.69
N LEU A 26 3.13 -0.11 5.40
CA LEU A 26 2.77 -1.26 4.59
C LEU A 26 3.98 -2.09 4.17
N GLY A 27 5.17 -1.54 4.28
CA GLY A 27 6.40 -2.24 3.93
C GLY A 27 7.01 -1.83 2.60
N PHE A 28 6.48 -0.80 1.97
CA PHE A 28 7.03 -0.31 0.71
C PHE A 28 8.26 0.55 0.95
N ARG A 29 9.28 0.34 0.14
CA ARG A 29 10.50 1.13 0.17
C ARG A 29 10.81 1.78 -1.17
N LYS A 30 10.27 1.25 -2.26
CA LYS A 30 10.52 1.77 -3.59
C LYS A 30 9.32 1.49 -4.48
N VAL A 31 9.26 2.23 -5.58
CA VAL A 31 8.20 2.04 -6.58
C VAL A 31 8.34 0.67 -7.25
N ASN A 32 7.22 0.13 -7.69
CA ASN A 32 7.12 -1.19 -8.33
C ASN A 32 7.40 -2.36 -7.39
N GLN A 33 7.48 -2.11 -6.09
CA GLN A 33 7.59 -3.16 -5.10
C GLN A 33 6.21 -3.76 -4.84
N THR A 34 6.17 -5.08 -4.65
CA THR A 34 4.94 -5.78 -4.29
C THR A 34 5.09 -6.32 -2.87
N VAL A 35 4.05 -6.14 -2.06
CA VAL A 35 4.00 -6.71 -0.72
C VAL A 35 2.70 -7.47 -0.55
N GLU A 36 2.68 -8.43 0.37
CA GLU A 36 1.52 -9.23 0.66
C GLU A 36 1.10 -9.01 2.11
N HIS A 37 -0.18 -8.80 2.32
CA HIS A 37 -0.74 -8.57 3.65
C HIS A 37 -2.04 -9.33 3.81
N GLU A 38 -2.38 -9.65 5.06
CA GLU A 38 -3.69 -10.19 5.35
C GLU A 38 -4.74 -9.10 5.23
N SER A 39 -5.92 -9.49 4.74
CA SER A 39 -7.03 -8.56 4.61
C SER A 39 -7.63 -8.30 5.99
N THR A 40 -7.31 -7.16 6.58
CA THR A 40 -7.82 -6.74 7.87
C THR A 40 -8.44 -5.35 7.77
N PRO A 41 -9.34 -4.98 8.71
CA PRO A 41 -9.87 -3.61 8.71
C PRO A 41 -8.80 -2.55 8.81
N GLN A 42 -7.72 -2.80 9.56
CA GLN A 42 -6.61 -1.85 9.65
C GLN A 42 -5.94 -1.66 8.30
N LEU A 43 -5.69 -2.76 7.60
CA LEU A 43 -5.08 -2.69 6.28
C LEU A 43 -5.97 -1.91 5.31
N HIS A 44 -7.26 -2.15 5.33
CA HIS A 44 -8.19 -1.46 4.46
C HIS A 44 -8.18 0.06 4.74
N GLY A 45 -8.08 0.44 6.01
CA GLY A 45 -7.96 1.85 6.37
C GLY A 45 -6.70 2.49 5.80
N MET A 46 -5.57 1.77 5.86
CA MET A 46 -4.32 2.28 5.29
C MET A 46 -4.39 2.36 3.77
N LEU A 47 -5.00 1.37 3.12
CA LEU A 47 -5.13 1.37 1.67
C LEU A 47 -5.98 2.54 1.17
N ARG A 48 -6.98 2.97 1.93
CA ARG A 48 -7.81 4.10 1.55
C ARG A 48 -7.00 5.39 1.42
N VAL A 49 -5.94 5.52 2.21
CA VAL A 49 -5.07 6.70 2.16
C VAL A 49 -4.24 6.72 0.88
N VAL A 50 -3.83 5.54 0.41
CA VAL A 50 -2.87 5.43 -0.69
C VAL A 50 -3.40 4.64 -1.88
N ASN A 51 -4.71 4.41 -1.96
CA ASN A 51 -5.26 3.55 -3.01
C ASN A 51 -5.00 4.06 -4.42
N HIS A 52 -4.78 5.36 -4.58
CA HIS A 52 -4.46 5.94 -5.88
C HIS A 52 -2.98 5.76 -6.25
N LEU A 53 -2.18 5.26 -5.34
CA LEU A 53 -0.74 5.04 -5.55
C LEU A 53 -0.40 3.58 -5.74
N VAL A 54 -1.31 2.68 -5.42
CA VAL A 54 -1.06 1.25 -5.41
C VAL A 54 -2.12 0.51 -6.20
N LEU A 55 -1.77 -0.69 -6.65
CA LEU A 55 -2.73 -1.65 -7.19
C LEU A 55 -2.92 -2.75 -6.16
N VAL A 56 -4.18 -3.09 -5.91
CA VAL A 56 -4.52 -4.16 -4.98
C VAL A 56 -4.99 -5.35 -5.79
N ASP A 57 -4.38 -6.49 -5.55
CA ASP A 57 -4.72 -7.73 -6.21
C ASP A 57 -5.14 -8.75 -5.16
N ASN A 58 -6.35 -9.25 -5.27
CA ASN A 58 -6.84 -10.29 -4.37
C ASN A 58 -6.29 -11.63 -4.81
N ALA A 59 -5.49 -12.19 -3.95
CA ALA A 59 -4.90 -13.51 -4.24
C ALA A 59 -5.90 -14.63 -4.02
#